data_4fa06b965715018e1d9989953f1b5a45
#
_entry.id   4fa06b965715018e1d9989953f1b5a45
#
_cell.length_a   1.000
_cell.length_b   1.000
_cell.length_c   1.000
_cell.angle_alpha   90.00
_cell.angle_beta   90.00
_cell.angle_gamma   90.00
#
_symmetry.space_group_name_H-M   'P 1'
#
loop_
_entity.id
_entity.type
_entity.pdbx_description
1 polymer ?
#
loop_
_entity_poly.entity_id
_entity_poly.type
_entity_poly.pdbx_seq_one_letter_code
_entity_poly.pdbx_strand_id
1 'polypeptide(L)'
;MKEKTIQLYNFEELNAEAKIKALDDHNEHNDCDFLSENLSEYLVQLLEENRIKGDAKLFYSLSNCQGDGVCFTGDFEFQGIDFNVEHANGHYYHSNSTNINAEEIENDEGDELRADVIEALTNDAEANFEEVYKEICDKIEKAGYEEIEYEQSEKCFKETCDANEYTFRANGEMENF
;
A
#
# COMPACT_ATOMS: atom_id res chain seq x y z
N MET A 1 -4.24 -54.41 -5.63
CA MET A 1 -4.22 -52.93 -5.70
C MET A 1 -5.47 -52.52 -6.44
N LYS A 2 -6.30 -51.59 -5.91
CA LYS A 2 -7.45 -51.04 -6.66
C LYS A 2 -7.01 -49.72 -7.25
N GLU A 3 -6.97 -49.63 -8.54
CA GLU A 3 -6.79 -48.36 -9.25
C GLU A 3 -8.05 -47.52 -9.05
N LYS A 4 -7.88 -46.24 -8.65
CA LYS A 4 -8.96 -45.27 -8.57
C LYS A 4 -8.65 -44.18 -9.60
N THR A 5 -9.41 -44.11 -10.65
CA THR A 5 -9.33 -43.05 -11.65
C THR A 5 -10.00 -41.81 -11.05
N ILE A 6 -9.27 -40.71 -10.97
CA ILE A 6 -9.79 -39.38 -10.59
C ILE A 6 -9.88 -38.58 -11.86
N GLN A 7 -11.05 -37.96 -12.11
CA GLN A 7 -11.23 -37.01 -13.20
C GLN A 7 -10.90 -35.61 -12.68
N LEU A 8 -10.01 -34.93 -13.38
CA LEU A 8 -9.59 -33.57 -13.08
C LEU A 8 -10.13 -32.61 -14.13
N TYR A 9 -10.33 -31.39 -13.73
CA TYR A 9 -10.94 -30.31 -14.50
C TYR A 9 -10.06 -29.06 -14.41
N ASN A 10 -10.03 -28.27 -15.46
CA ASN A 10 -9.52 -26.91 -15.39
C ASN A 10 -10.56 -26.03 -14.69
N PHE A 11 -10.14 -24.89 -14.15
CA PHE A 11 -11.03 -23.96 -13.43
C PHE A 11 -12.30 -23.62 -14.24
N GLU A 12 -12.16 -23.35 -15.54
CA GLU A 12 -13.28 -23.01 -16.44
C GLU A 12 -14.31 -24.14 -16.61
N GLU A 13 -13.90 -25.38 -16.45
CA GLU A 13 -14.77 -26.56 -16.62
C GLU A 13 -15.57 -26.88 -15.35
N LEU A 14 -15.27 -26.21 -14.24
CA LEU A 14 -15.98 -26.38 -12.98
C LEU A 14 -17.40 -25.79 -13.07
N ASN A 15 -18.34 -26.37 -12.36
CA ASN A 15 -19.64 -25.75 -12.16
C ASN A 15 -19.54 -24.53 -11.20
N ALA A 16 -20.59 -23.71 -11.15
CA ALA A 16 -20.57 -22.45 -10.39
C ALA A 16 -20.25 -22.63 -8.89
N GLU A 17 -20.79 -23.67 -8.25
CA GLU A 17 -20.55 -23.93 -6.82
C GLU A 17 -19.09 -24.33 -6.57
N ALA A 18 -18.52 -25.17 -7.45
CA ALA A 18 -17.13 -25.60 -7.36
C ALA A 18 -16.15 -24.44 -7.66
N LYS A 19 -16.47 -23.52 -8.57
CA LYS A 19 -15.69 -22.31 -8.83
C LYS A 19 -15.64 -21.39 -7.62
N ILE A 20 -16.79 -21.15 -7.00
CA ILE A 20 -16.87 -20.32 -5.77
C ILE A 20 -16.00 -20.95 -4.70
N LYS A 21 -16.15 -22.25 -4.45
CA LYS A 21 -15.35 -22.94 -3.43
C LYS A 21 -13.85 -22.83 -3.72
N ALA A 22 -13.42 -23.07 -4.96
CA ALA A 22 -12.01 -22.99 -5.34
C ALA A 22 -11.42 -21.59 -5.15
N LEU A 23 -12.21 -20.54 -5.46
CA LEU A 23 -11.82 -19.16 -5.24
C LEU A 23 -11.76 -18.82 -3.74
N ASP A 24 -12.74 -19.23 -2.96
CA ASP A 24 -12.76 -19.01 -1.51
C ASP A 24 -11.57 -19.71 -0.84
N ASP A 25 -11.30 -20.97 -1.18
CA ASP A 25 -10.17 -21.74 -0.67
C ASP A 25 -8.82 -21.06 -1.04
N HIS A 26 -8.74 -20.45 -2.23
CA HIS A 26 -7.57 -19.69 -2.65
C HIS A 26 -7.41 -18.42 -1.83
N ASN A 27 -8.47 -17.63 -1.70
CA ASN A 27 -8.44 -16.33 -1.01
C ASN A 27 -8.19 -16.47 0.50
N GLU A 28 -8.57 -17.59 1.12
CA GLU A 28 -8.22 -17.89 2.52
C GLU A 28 -6.70 -18.04 2.76
N HIS A 29 -5.93 -18.32 1.71
CA HIS A 29 -4.48 -18.58 1.78
C HIS A 29 -3.65 -17.58 0.98
N ASN A 30 -4.29 -16.61 0.32
CA ASN A 30 -3.61 -15.57 -0.45
C ASN A 30 -3.26 -14.38 0.45
N ASP A 31 -1.99 -14.28 0.82
CA ASP A 31 -1.46 -13.22 1.68
C ASP A 31 -1.08 -11.94 0.89
N CYS A 32 -1.42 -11.84 -0.41
CA CYS A 32 -1.03 -10.74 -1.29
C CYS A 32 0.47 -10.45 -1.21
N ASP A 33 1.29 -11.44 -1.52
CA ASP A 33 2.75 -11.48 -1.29
C ASP A 33 3.51 -10.25 -1.82
N PHE A 34 3.06 -9.66 -2.93
CA PHE A 34 3.73 -8.53 -3.58
C PHE A 34 3.17 -7.15 -3.20
N LEU A 35 2.08 -7.09 -2.43
CA LEU A 35 1.42 -5.82 -2.08
C LEU A 35 2.38 -4.82 -1.44
N SER A 36 3.21 -5.26 -0.49
CA SER A 36 4.15 -4.39 0.21
C SER A 36 5.22 -3.81 -0.71
N GLU A 37 5.71 -4.59 -1.66
CA GLU A 37 6.71 -4.16 -2.64
C GLU A 37 6.09 -3.16 -3.62
N ASN A 38 4.93 -3.49 -4.20
CA ASN A 38 4.22 -2.64 -5.14
C ASN A 38 3.83 -1.28 -4.54
N LEU A 39 3.30 -1.28 -3.31
CA LEU A 39 2.95 -0.02 -2.62
C LEU A 39 4.18 0.81 -2.26
N SER A 40 5.30 0.16 -1.92
CA SER A 40 6.56 0.87 -1.64
C SER A 40 7.15 1.50 -2.91
N GLU A 41 7.10 0.79 -4.05
CA GLU A 41 7.52 1.34 -5.35
C GLU A 41 6.61 2.49 -5.78
N TYR A 42 5.30 2.37 -5.57
CA TYR A 42 4.35 3.45 -5.86
C TYR A 42 4.58 4.67 -4.98
N LEU A 43 4.91 4.50 -3.68
CA LEU A 43 5.31 5.60 -2.81
C LEU A 43 6.51 6.35 -3.37
N VAL A 44 7.58 5.65 -3.78
CA VAL A 44 8.77 6.28 -4.39
C VAL A 44 8.38 7.10 -5.61
N GLN A 45 7.55 6.56 -6.50
CA GLN A 45 7.06 7.27 -7.67
C GLN A 45 6.30 8.55 -7.28
N LEU A 46 5.38 8.48 -6.30
CA LEU A 46 4.60 9.64 -5.84
C LEU A 46 5.48 10.71 -5.20
N LEU A 47 6.53 10.33 -4.45
CA LEU A 47 7.50 11.27 -3.91
C LEU A 47 8.24 12.01 -5.03
N GLU A 48 8.70 11.30 -6.06
CA GLU A 48 9.37 11.89 -7.22
C GLU A 48 8.45 12.84 -7.99
N GLU A 49 7.19 12.44 -8.26
CA GLU A 49 6.19 13.27 -8.94
C GLU A 49 5.93 14.60 -8.21
N ASN A 50 5.94 14.57 -6.87
CA ASN A 50 5.74 15.73 -6.02
C ASN A 50 7.04 16.48 -5.68
N ARG A 51 8.18 16.05 -6.24
CA ARG A 51 9.51 16.64 -6.00
C ARG A 51 9.93 16.60 -4.53
N ILE A 52 9.51 15.59 -3.82
CA ILE A 52 9.93 15.30 -2.45
C ILE A 52 11.15 14.39 -2.55
N LYS A 53 12.25 14.77 -1.91
CA LYS A 53 13.47 13.96 -1.84
C LYS A 53 13.59 13.37 -0.43
N GLY A 54 14.02 12.14 -0.33
CA GLY A 54 14.25 11.44 0.93
C GLY A 54 13.93 9.96 0.84
N ASP A 55 14.28 9.23 1.88
CA ASP A 55 14.01 7.80 1.99
C ASP A 55 12.79 7.59 2.89
N ALA A 56 11.74 7.00 2.31
CA ALA A 56 10.48 6.76 3.00
C ALA A 56 10.36 5.32 3.49
N LYS A 57 9.85 5.14 4.70
CA LYS A 57 9.38 3.86 5.20
C LYS A 57 7.86 3.85 5.27
N LEU A 58 7.26 2.97 4.45
CA LEU A 58 5.81 2.80 4.36
C LEU A 58 5.27 1.97 5.52
N PHE A 59 4.10 2.36 6.03
CA PHE A 59 3.29 1.61 6.98
C PHE A 59 1.83 1.63 6.52
N TYR A 60 1.16 0.49 6.56
CA TYR A 60 -0.24 0.40 6.19
C TYR A 60 -0.97 -0.70 6.94
N SER A 61 -2.29 -0.58 7.01
CA SER A 61 -3.25 -1.60 7.40
C SER A 61 -4.45 -1.48 6.46
N LEU A 62 -4.77 -2.54 5.74
CA LEU A 62 -5.80 -2.57 4.70
C LEU A 62 -6.66 -3.84 4.87
N SER A 63 -7.42 -3.89 5.97
CA SER A 63 -8.21 -5.05 6.38
C SER A 63 -9.73 -4.79 6.34
N ASN A 64 -10.15 -3.68 5.72
CA ASN A 64 -11.54 -3.18 5.72
C ASN A 64 -12.08 -2.95 7.14
N CYS A 65 -11.23 -2.44 8.03
CA CYS A 65 -11.61 -2.14 9.42
C CYS A 65 -11.43 -0.66 9.77
N GLN A 66 -12.00 -0.23 10.90
CA GLN A 66 -11.97 1.17 11.34
C GLN A 66 -10.55 1.72 11.64
N GLY A 67 -9.57 0.84 11.78
CA GLY A 67 -8.18 1.21 12.04
C GLY A 67 -7.28 1.21 10.82
N ASP A 68 -7.85 1.02 9.62
CA ASP A 68 -7.10 0.99 8.38
C ASP A 68 -6.60 2.37 7.97
N GLY A 69 -5.54 2.37 7.20
CA GLY A 69 -4.93 3.58 6.68
C GLY A 69 -3.50 3.35 6.21
N VAL A 70 -2.92 4.41 5.73
CA VAL A 70 -1.54 4.47 5.24
C VAL A 70 -0.82 5.66 5.85
N CYS A 71 0.43 5.48 6.20
CA CYS A 71 1.37 6.56 6.50
C CYS A 71 2.79 6.15 6.10
N PHE A 72 3.66 7.14 5.98
CA PHE A 72 5.10 6.89 5.80
C PHE A 72 5.91 7.82 6.67
N THR A 73 7.14 7.41 7.01
CA THR A 73 8.06 8.15 7.88
C THR A 73 9.39 8.30 7.20
N GLY A 74 10.18 9.28 7.63
CA GLY A 74 11.52 9.54 7.13
C GLY A 74 11.90 11.01 7.21
N ASP A 75 13.06 11.32 6.62
CA ASP A 75 13.57 12.68 6.48
C ASP A 75 13.42 13.09 5.01
N PHE A 76 12.80 14.24 4.77
CA PHE A 76 12.40 14.69 3.44
C PHE A 76 12.84 16.13 3.17
N GLU A 77 13.29 16.41 1.94
CA GLU A 77 13.44 17.77 1.42
C GLU A 77 12.25 18.11 0.51
N PHE A 78 11.52 19.16 0.84
CA PHE A 78 10.41 19.67 0.03
C PHE A 78 10.47 21.20 -0.05
N GLN A 79 10.47 21.75 -1.27
CA GLN A 79 10.58 23.19 -1.54
C GLN A 79 11.81 23.85 -0.89
N GLY A 80 12.88 23.11 -0.65
CA GLY A 80 14.13 23.58 -0.05
C GLY A 80 14.10 23.68 1.47
N ILE A 81 13.11 23.06 2.11
CA ILE A 81 12.99 22.92 3.56
C ILE A 81 13.08 21.44 3.89
N ASP A 82 13.81 21.12 4.95
CA ASP A 82 13.92 19.76 5.47
C ASP A 82 12.79 19.48 6.47
N PHE A 83 12.18 18.30 6.33
CA PHE A 83 11.08 17.81 7.14
C PHE A 83 11.42 16.47 7.75
N ASN A 84 11.16 16.31 9.03
CA ASN A 84 11.16 15.03 9.68
C ASN A 84 9.73 14.56 9.92
N VAL A 85 9.41 13.35 9.47
CA VAL A 85 8.10 12.70 9.66
C VAL A 85 8.27 11.48 10.55
N GLU A 86 7.63 11.52 11.71
CA GLU A 86 7.67 10.44 12.68
C GLU A 86 6.28 9.90 13.00
N HIS A 87 6.20 8.62 13.34
CA HIS A 87 4.95 8.00 13.77
C HIS A 87 4.59 8.41 15.20
N ALA A 88 3.47 9.12 15.36
CA ALA A 88 3.06 9.66 16.65
C ALA A 88 2.51 8.60 17.62
N ASN A 89 1.92 7.51 17.11
CA ASN A 89 1.29 6.47 17.93
C ASN A 89 1.27 5.13 17.20
N GLY A 90 1.92 4.11 17.77
CA GLY A 90 2.16 2.81 17.17
C GLY A 90 0.93 1.90 16.95
N HIS A 91 -0.30 2.40 16.95
CA HIS A 91 -1.50 1.58 16.82
C HIS A 91 -2.28 1.77 15.52
N TYR A 92 -2.13 2.90 14.84
CA TYR A 92 -2.88 3.21 13.61
C TYR A 92 -1.94 3.79 12.57
N TYR A 93 -2.11 3.37 11.30
CA TYR A 93 -1.29 3.82 10.18
C TYR A 93 -2.02 4.87 9.32
N HIS A 94 -2.72 5.80 9.94
CA HIS A 94 -3.32 6.94 9.24
C HIS A 94 -2.31 8.06 9.03
N SER A 95 -2.48 8.85 7.97
CA SER A 95 -1.75 10.10 7.76
C SER A 95 -1.80 11.04 8.96
N ASN A 96 -2.91 11.04 9.71
CA ASN A 96 -3.09 11.82 10.95
C ASN A 96 -2.38 11.20 12.19
N SER A 97 -1.76 10.04 12.06
CA SER A 97 -1.02 9.37 13.13
C SER A 97 0.48 9.66 13.06
N THR A 98 0.86 10.67 12.30
CA THR A 98 2.25 11.11 12.16
C THR A 98 2.41 12.54 12.68
N ASN A 99 3.61 12.85 13.17
CA ASN A 99 4.06 14.21 13.45
C ASN A 99 4.96 14.62 12.29
N ILE A 100 4.64 15.75 11.68
CA ILE A 100 5.44 16.38 10.65
C ILE A 100 6.10 17.61 11.28
N ASN A 101 7.43 17.67 11.26
CA ASN A 101 8.19 18.75 11.81
C ASN A 101 9.09 19.33 10.73
N ALA A 102 8.95 20.63 10.45
CA ALA A 102 9.91 21.35 9.61
C ALA A 102 11.18 21.65 10.43
N GLU A 103 12.35 21.47 9.82
CA GLU A 103 13.59 21.93 10.43
C GLU A 103 13.68 23.47 10.29
N GLU A 104 14.08 24.12 11.39
CA GLU A 104 14.26 25.57 11.37
C GLU A 104 15.39 25.95 10.40
N ILE A 105 15.10 26.88 9.49
CA ILE A 105 16.10 27.46 8.60
C ILE A 105 17.06 28.27 9.48
N GLU A 106 18.35 27.86 9.53
CA GLU A 106 19.36 28.59 10.27
C GLU A 106 19.47 30.06 9.81
N ASN A 107 19.24 30.98 10.73
CA ASN A 107 19.43 32.40 10.52
C ASN A 107 20.86 32.81 10.86
N ASP A 108 21.53 33.53 9.97
CA ASP A 108 22.72 34.30 10.36
C ASP A 108 22.33 35.37 11.40
N GLU A 109 23.01 35.36 12.55
CA GLU A 109 22.75 36.29 13.66
C GLU A 109 22.71 37.75 13.17
N GLY A 110 21.54 38.39 13.27
CA GLY A 110 21.45 39.85 13.15
C GLY A 110 20.32 40.48 12.34
N ASP A 111 19.36 39.74 11.80
CA ASP A 111 18.29 40.30 10.95
C ASP A 111 16.88 39.90 11.45
N GLU A 112 16.32 40.66 12.43
CA GLU A 112 14.98 40.43 12.99
C GLU A 112 13.86 40.49 11.91
N LEU A 113 14.03 41.32 10.86
CA LEU A 113 13.08 41.42 9.75
C LEU A 113 13.09 40.20 8.84
N ARG A 114 14.17 39.42 8.85
CA ARG A 114 14.28 38.13 8.13
C ARG A 114 13.61 36.97 8.90
N ALA A 115 13.64 37.01 10.24
CA ALA A 115 13.05 35.98 11.08
C ALA A 115 11.54 35.82 10.80
N ASP A 116 10.79 36.92 10.79
CA ASP A 116 9.34 36.90 10.54
C ASP A 116 9.01 36.35 9.13
N VAL A 117 9.84 36.66 8.13
CA VAL A 117 9.66 36.16 6.76
C VAL A 117 9.99 34.66 6.66
N ILE A 118 11.05 34.24 7.33
CA ILE A 118 11.45 32.82 7.35
C ILE A 118 10.39 31.99 8.06
N GLU A 119 9.91 32.43 9.23
CA GLU A 119 8.82 31.77 9.95
C GLU A 119 7.55 31.64 9.08
N ALA A 120 7.17 32.70 8.37
CA ALA A 120 6.02 32.67 7.47
C ALA A 120 6.21 31.67 6.30
N LEU A 121 7.41 31.65 5.69
CA LEU A 121 7.71 30.71 4.60
C LEU A 121 7.76 29.25 5.09
N THR A 122 8.30 29.04 6.28
CA THR A 122 8.34 27.70 6.89
C THR A 122 6.92 27.20 7.17
N ASN A 123 6.07 28.03 7.76
CA ASN A 123 4.68 27.68 8.04
C ASN A 123 3.88 27.39 6.76
N ASP A 124 4.08 28.16 5.69
CA ASP A 124 3.43 27.93 4.39
C ASP A 124 3.93 26.61 3.75
N ALA A 125 5.22 26.32 3.85
CA ALA A 125 5.79 25.08 3.32
C ALA A 125 5.34 23.86 4.13
N GLU A 126 5.24 23.99 5.45
CA GLU A 126 4.72 22.93 6.33
C GLU A 126 3.28 22.59 5.98
N ALA A 127 2.40 23.59 5.84
CA ALA A 127 1.01 23.39 5.43
C ALA A 127 0.91 22.73 4.05
N ASN A 128 1.74 23.15 3.08
CA ASN A 128 1.79 22.56 1.75
C ASN A 128 2.30 21.12 1.79
N PHE A 129 3.33 20.83 2.60
CA PHE A 129 3.86 19.48 2.75
C PHE A 129 2.84 18.55 3.38
N GLU A 130 2.13 18.98 4.43
CA GLU A 130 1.06 18.21 5.05
C GLU A 130 -0.06 17.84 4.08
N GLU A 131 -0.47 18.78 3.21
CA GLU A 131 -1.50 18.53 2.20
C GLU A 131 -1.04 17.48 1.20
N VAL A 132 0.17 17.62 0.64
CA VAL A 132 0.76 16.66 -0.30
C VAL A 132 0.98 15.30 0.36
N TYR A 133 1.45 15.28 1.61
CA TYR A 133 1.63 14.05 2.39
C TYR A 133 0.32 13.26 2.52
N LYS A 134 -0.77 13.93 2.88
CA LYS A 134 -2.11 13.33 2.99
C LYS A 134 -2.60 12.80 1.64
N GLU A 135 -2.42 13.58 0.57
CA GLU A 135 -2.79 13.13 -0.78
C GLU A 135 -2.02 11.87 -1.22
N ILE A 136 -0.73 11.77 -0.88
CA ILE A 136 0.09 10.59 -1.17
C ILE A 136 -0.44 9.38 -0.38
N CYS A 137 -0.69 9.53 0.92
CA CYS A 137 -1.26 8.48 1.76
C CYS A 137 -2.60 7.97 1.20
N ASP A 138 -3.51 8.87 0.85
CA ASP A 138 -4.83 8.53 0.29
C ASP A 138 -4.71 7.78 -1.06
N LYS A 139 -3.77 8.17 -1.91
CA LYS A 139 -3.50 7.49 -3.19
C LYS A 139 -2.98 6.07 -2.98
N ILE A 140 -2.06 5.88 -2.04
CA ILE A 140 -1.49 4.57 -1.72
C ILE A 140 -2.55 3.66 -1.08
N GLU A 141 -3.35 4.19 -0.15
CA GLU A 141 -4.46 3.45 0.47
C GLU A 141 -5.43 2.95 -0.59
N LYS A 142 -5.86 3.84 -1.50
CA LYS A 142 -6.74 3.48 -2.60
C LYS A 142 -6.13 2.42 -3.51
N ALA A 143 -4.86 2.60 -3.92
CA ALA A 143 -4.17 1.62 -4.76
C ALA A 143 -4.05 0.26 -4.07
N GLY A 144 -3.79 0.24 -2.76
CA GLY A 144 -3.71 -0.99 -2.00
C GLY A 144 -5.03 -1.76 -1.95
N TYR A 145 -6.15 -1.07 -1.75
CA TYR A 145 -7.46 -1.73 -1.82
C TYR A 145 -7.80 -2.22 -3.22
N GLU A 146 -7.49 -1.45 -4.27
CA GLU A 146 -7.70 -1.86 -5.66
C GLU A 146 -6.87 -3.11 -6.01
N GLU A 147 -5.65 -3.22 -5.52
CA GLU A 147 -4.79 -4.39 -5.72
C GLU A 147 -5.31 -5.62 -4.96
N ILE A 148 -5.70 -5.47 -3.69
CA ILE A 148 -6.30 -6.56 -2.91
C ILE A 148 -7.59 -7.07 -3.59
N GLU A 149 -8.48 -6.16 -4.04
CA GLU A 149 -9.70 -6.54 -4.75
C GLU A 149 -9.40 -7.28 -6.06
N TYR A 150 -8.36 -6.83 -6.80
CA TYR A 150 -7.93 -7.52 -8.01
C TYR A 150 -7.39 -8.92 -7.73
N GLU A 151 -6.48 -9.06 -6.75
CA GLU A 151 -5.88 -10.35 -6.40
C GLU A 151 -6.90 -11.37 -5.88
N GLN A 152 -7.94 -10.90 -5.19
CA GLN A 152 -9.04 -11.74 -4.70
C GLN A 152 -10.12 -12.02 -5.76
N SER A 153 -9.99 -11.45 -6.96
CA SER A 153 -10.98 -11.62 -8.03
C SER A 153 -10.89 -12.98 -8.72
N GLU A 154 -12.05 -13.46 -9.21
CA GLU A 154 -12.11 -14.67 -10.07
C GLU A 154 -11.21 -14.53 -11.29
N LYS A 155 -11.04 -13.30 -11.82
CA LYS A 155 -10.19 -13.02 -12.98
C LYS A 155 -8.73 -13.32 -12.68
N CYS A 156 -8.20 -12.78 -11.59
CA CYS A 156 -6.81 -13.00 -11.17
C CYS A 156 -6.56 -14.47 -10.86
N PHE A 157 -7.48 -15.10 -10.11
CA PHE A 157 -7.37 -16.52 -9.79
C PHE A 157 -7.37 -17.40 -11.03
N LYS A 158 -8.21 -17.11 -12.03
CA LYS A 158 -8.21 -17.81 -13.31
C LYS A 158 -6.87 -17.68 -14.04
N GLU A 159 -6.33 -16.45 -14.14
CA GLU A 159 -5.03 -16.19 -14.75
C GLU A 159 -3.91 -16.99 -14.04
N THR A 160 -3.98 -17.08 -12.71
CA THR A 160 -3.07 -17.88 -11.88
C THR A 160 -3.23 -19.38 -12.15
N CYS A 161 -4.46 -19.86 -12.26
CA CYS A 161 -4.72 -21.28 -12.59
C CYS A 161 -4.19 -21.64 -13.97
N ASP A 162 -4.41 -20.78 -14.97
CA ASP A 162 -3.94 -20.99 -16.34
C ASP A 162 -2.40 -20.97 -16.43
N ALA A 163 -1.75 -20.04 -15.72
CA ALA A 163 -0.30 -19.91 -15.71
C ALA A 163 0.42 -21.08 -15.00
N ASN A 164 -0.20 -21.64 -13.97
CA ASN A 164 0.38 -22.72 -13.17
C ASN A 164 -0.20 -24.12 -13.51
N GLU A 165 -1.07 -24.20 -14.53
CA GLU A 165 -1.73 -25.44 -14.96
C GLU A 165 -2.47 -26.15 -13.80
N TYR A 166 -3.11 -25.38 -12.91
CA TYR A 166 -3.84 -25.93 -11.77
C TYR A 166 -5.04 -26.76 -12.22
N THR A 167 -5.21 -27.91 -11.57
CA THR A 167 -6.33 -28.80 -11.83
C THR A 167 -7.14 -29.06 -10.56
N PHE A 168 -8.42 -29.33 -10.74
CA PHE A 168 -9.40 -29.41 -9.67
C PHE A 168 -10.20 -30.70 -9.75
N ARG A 169 -10.69 -31.16 -8.62
CA ARG A 169 -11.75 -32.14 -8.55
C ARG A 169 -13.10 -31.48 -8.87
N ALA A 170 -14.11 -32.29 -9.19
CA ALA A 170 -15.45 -31.80 -9.51
C ALA A 170 -16.11 -30.93 -8.42
N ASN A 171 -15.62 -31.00 -7.19
CA ASN A 171 -16.10 -30.24 -6.04
C ASN A 171 -15.29 -28.96 -5.76
N GLY A 172 -14.36 -28.58 -6.65
CA GLY A 172 -13.55 -27.39 -6.53
C GLY A 172 -12.26 -27.55 -5.70
N GLU A 173 -11.98 -28.73 -5.13
CA GLU A 173 -10.72 -28.97 -4.44
C GLU A 173 -9.56 -29.00 -5.43
N MET A 174 -8.54 -28.18 -5.21
CA MET A 174 -7.31 -28.17 -6.01
C MET A 174 -6.54 -29.49 -5.76
N GLU A 175 -6.09 -30.13 -6.84
CA GLU A 175 -5.24 -31.31 -6.77
C GLU A 175 -3.79 -30.87 -7.00
N ASN A 176 -3.02 -30.85 -5.93
CA ASN A 176 -1.57 -30.59 -6.00
C ASN A 176 -0.87 -31.92 -6.28
N PHE A 177 -0.06 -31.97 -7.32
CA PHE A 177 0.83 -33.10 -7.62
C PHE A 177 2.24 -32.84 -7.08
#